data_9bca8664581bbca680bbfca52b230b58
#
_entry.id   9bca8664581bbca680bbfca52b230b58
#
_cell.length_a   1.000
_cell.length_b   1.000
_cell.length_c   1.000
_cell.angle_alpha   90.00
_cell.angle_beta   90.00
_cell.angle_gamma   90.00
#
_symmetry.space_group_name_H-M   'P 1'
#
loop_
_entity.id
_entity.type
_entity.pdbx_description
1 polymer ?
#
loop_
_entity_poly.entity_id
_entity_poly.type
_entity_poly.pdbx_seq_one_letter_code
_entity_poly.pdbx_strand_id
1 'polypeptide(L)'
;VMTVVGHVDLAGSFNLGLAGVIFSFMLVNLFDSSGTLIGVTDKAGLADEKGKFPRMKQALYVDSISSVTGSFIGTSSVTAYIESSSGVSVGGRTGLTAVVVGLLFLLVIFLSPLAGMVPGYAAAGALIYVGVLMTSSLARVNWQDLTESVPAFITAVMMPFSFSITEG
;
A
#
# COMPACT_ATOMS: atom_id res chain seq x y z
N VAL A 1 -0.77 -10.93 21.75
CA VAL A 1 0.01 -9.77 21.25
C VAL A 1 1.31 -9.60 22.04
N MET A 2 1.29 -9.65 23.38
CA MET A 2 2.51 -9.44 24.20
C MET A 2 3.61 -10.51 24.04
N THR A 3 3.30 -11.68 23.53
CA THR A 3 4.27 -12.77 23.32
C THR A 3 5.15 -12.60 22.09
N VAL A 4 4.84 -11.68 21.21
CA VAL A 4 5.54 -11.46 19.92
C VAL A 4 6.37 -10.17 19.94
N VAL A 5 6.06 -9.23 20.85
CA VAL A 5 6.76 -7.96 20.98
C VAL A 5 8.23 -8.19 21.35
N GLY A 6 9.15 -7.71 20.50
CA GLY A 6 10.60 -7.82 20.73
C GLY A 6 11.24 -9.18 20.44
N HIS A 7 10.47 -10.19 20.01
CA HIS A 7 11.00 -11.48 19.57
C HIS A 7 11.36 -11.46 18.08
N VAL A 8 12.43 -10.76 17.74
CA VAL A 8 12.95 -10.73 16.36
C VAL A 8 14.15 -11.66 16.28
N ASP A 9 14.01 -12.78 15.55
CA ASP A 9 15.11 -13.71 15.30
C ASP A 9 15.92 -13.25 14.09
N LEU A 10 16.89 -12.36 14.35
CA LEU A 10 17.80 -11.88 13.31
C LEU A 10 18.77 -12.98 12.89
N ALA A 11 19.17 -13.90 13.79
CA ALA A 11 20.12 -14.96 13.46
C ALA A 11 19.53 -15.99 12.49
N GLY A 12 18.26 -16.34 12.67
CA GLY A 12 17.54 -17.22 11.73
C GLY A 12 17.38 -16.60 10.34
N SER A 13 17.29 -15.26 10.26
CA SER A 13 17.12 -14.55 8.99
C SER A 13 18.35 -14.60 8.07
N PHE A 14 19.53 -14.88 8.59
CA PHE A 14 20.78 -14.99 7.80
C PHE A 14 20.99 -16.38 7.20
N ASN A 15 20.03 -17.27 7.29
CA ASN A 15 20.11 -18.56 6.60
C ASN A 15 19.99 -18.36 5.09
N LEU A 16 20.93 -18.90 4.30
CA LEU A 16 20.98 -18.74 2.83
C LEU A 16 19.67 -19.12 2.14
N GLY A 17 18.91 -20.08 2.70
CA GLY A 17 17.58 -20.45 2.19
C GLY A 17 16.52 -19.35 2.33
N LEU A 18 16.66 -18.45 3.31
CA LEU A 18 15.72 -17.36 3.54
C LEU A 18 16.10 -16.06 2.81
N ALA A 19 17.36 -15.92 2.37
CA ALA A 19 17.82 -14.71 1.68
C ALA A 19 16.99 -14.40 0.42
N GLY A 20 16.65 -15.41 -0.37
CA GLY A 20 15.79 -15.25 -1.55
C GLY A 20 14.37 -14.80 -1.17
N VAL A 21 13.81 -15.36 -0.12
CA VAL A 21 12.48 -15.01 0.39
C VAL A 21 12.47 -13.57 0.90
N ILE A 22 13.46 -13.18 1.70
CA ILE A 22 13.61 -11.81 2.22
C ILE A 22 13.72 -10.81 1.07
N PHE A 23 14.55 -11.12 0.07
CA PHE A 23 14.72 -10.26 -1.10
C PHE A 23 13.42 -10.12 -1.89
N SER A 24 12.69 -11.21 -2.10
CA SER A 24 11.38 -11.17 -2.78
C SER A 24 10.38 -10.32 -2.01
N PHE A 25 10.24 -10.51 -0.70
CA PHE A 25 9.35 -9.68 0.12
C PHE A 25 9.76 -8.21 0.11
N MET A 26 11.05 -7.91 0.13
CA MET A 26 11.55 -6.53 0.04
C MET A 26 11.15 -5.90 -1.30
N LEU A 27 11.31 -6.61 -2.42
CA LEU A 27 10.91 -6.12 -3.73
C LEU A 27 9.40 -5.90 -3.82
N VAL A 28 8.60 -6.88 -3.39
CA VAL A 28 7.14 -6.76 -3.38
C VAL A 28 6.70 -5.54 -2.58
N ASN A 29 7.23 -5.39 -1.35
CA ASN A 29 6.91 -4.24 -0.50
C ASN A 29 7.32 -2.90 -1.14
N LEU A 30 8.49 -2.86 -1.79
CA LEU A 30 8.96 -1.65 -2.49
C LEU A 30 8.04 -1.27 -3.66
N PHE A 31 7.63 -2.22 -4.48
CA PHE A 31 6.75 -1.97 -5.61
C PHE A 31 5.34 -1.61 -5.16
N ASP A 32 4.79 -2.30 -4.16
CA ASP A 32 3.49 -2.02 -3.59
C ASP A 32 3.43 -0.61 -2.99
N SER A 33 4.38 -0.27 -2.09
CA SER A 33 4.46 1.07 -1.50
C SER A 33 4.67 2.16 -2.56
N SER A 34 5.54 1.91 -3.55
CA SER A 34 5.81 2.90 -4.61
C SER A 34 4.57 3.13 -5.47
N GLY A 35 3.90 2.06 -5.89
CA GLY A 35 2.69 2.13 -6.71
C GLY A 35 1.56 2.87 -5.97
N THR A 36 1.32 2.50 -4.72
CA THR A 36 0.31 3.14 -3.87
C THR A 36 0.61 4.62 -3.65
N LEU A 37 1.87 4.98 -3.32
CA LEU A 37 2.28 6.37 -3.12
C LEU A 37 2.09 7.20 -4.39
N ILE A 38 2.47 6.66 -5.56
CA ILE A 38 2.25 7.34 -6.85
C ILE A 38 0.75 7.56 -7.07
N GLY A 39 -0.06 6.52 -6.92
CA GLY A 39 -1.50 6.61 -7.13
C GLY A 39 -2.20 7.61 -6.20
N VAL A 40 -1.89 7.57 -4.91
CA VAL A 40 -2.49 8.45 -3.91
C VAL A 40 -2.00 9.90 -4.07
N THR A 41 -0.71 10.13 -4.31
CA THR A 41 -0.16 11.49 -4.49
C THR A 41 -0.63 12.13 -5.78
N ASP A 42 -0.86 11.35 -6.81
CA ASP A 42 -1.48 11.78 -8.04
C ASP A 42 -2.91 12.28 -7.81
N LYS A 43 -3.73 11.49 -7.12
CA LYS A 43 -5.08 11.89 -6.72
C LYS A 43 -5.10 13.12 -5.81
N ALA A 44 -4.09 13.28 -4.96
CA ALA A 44 -3.93 14.44 -4.10
C ALA A 44 -3.54 15.72 -4.87
N GLY A 45 -3.15 15.61 -6.15
CA GLY A 45 -2.62 16.73 -6.91
C GLY A 45 -1.26 17.20 -6.40
N LEU A 46 -0.46 16.30 -5.82
CA LEU A 46 0.87 16.56 -5.31
C LEU A 46 1.98 16.16 -6.29
N ALA A 47 1.62 15.51 -7.40
CA ALA A 47 2.53 15.20 -8.48
C ALA A 47 2.82 16.47 -9.31
N ASP A 48 4.05 16.59 -9.81
CA ASP A 48 4.44 17.64 -10.74
C ASP A 48 3.86 17.39 -12.16
N GLU A 49 4.09 18.32 -13.08
CA GLU A 49 3.64 18.20 -14.48
C GLU A 49 4.19 16.95 -15.20
N LYS A 50 5.26 16.36 -14.66
CA LYS A 50 5.88 15.13 -15.16
C LYS A 50 5.40 13.87 -14.45
N GLY A 51 4.38 13.99 -13.60
CA GLY A 51 3.84 12.89 -12.81
C GLY A 51 4.76 12.41 -11.67
N LYS A 52 5.80 13.18 -11.32
CA LYS A 52 6.71 12.85 -10.24
C LYS A 52 6.26 13.51 -8.94
N PHE A 53 6.31 12.75 -7.84
CA PHE A 53 6.12 13.28 -6.51
C PHE A 53 7.47 13.75 -5.93
N PRO A 54 7.68 15.06 -5.69
CA PRO A 54 9.00 15.60 -5.29
C PRO A 54 9.53 15.03 -3.97
N ARG A 55 8.62 14.58 -3.09
CA ARG A 55 8.95 14.03 -1.76
C ARG A 55 8.90 12.51 -1.69
N MET A 56 8.96 11.80 -2.82
CA MET A 56 8.90 10.34 -2.87
C MET A 56 9.92 9.66 -1.96
N LYS A 57 11.17 10.14 -1.96
CA LYS A 57 12.22 9.60 -1.07
C LYS A 57 11.83 9.69 0.40
N GLN A 58 11.30 10.82 0.83
CA GLN A 58 10.89 11.02 2.23
C GLN A 58 9.72 10.10 2.59
N ALA A 59 8.75 9.94 1.68
CA ALA A 59 7.63 9.04 1.88
C ALA A 59 8.11 7.58 2.03
N LEU A 60 9.00 7.11 1.16
CA LEU A 60 9.59 5.76 1.25
C LEU A 60 10.43 5.55 2.51
N TYR A 61 11.15 6.58 2.99
CA TYR A 61 11.85 6.50 4.28
C TYR A 61 10.87 6.33 5.44
N VAL A 62 9.77 7.09 5.45
CA VAL A 62 8.74 6.96 6.49
C VAL A 62 8.10 5.57 6.44
N ASP A 63 7.78 5.07 5.28
CA ASP A 63 7.24 3.73 5.05
C ASP A 63 8.19 2.64 5.60
N SER A 64 9.47 2.71 5.26
CA SER A 64 10.50 1.78 5.73
C SER A 64 10.69 1.84 7.25
N ILE A 65 10.75 3.03 7.84
CA ILE A 65 10.87 3.20 9.30
C ILE A 65 9.63 2.66 10.01
N SER A 66 8.44 2.91 9.45
CA SER A 66 7.18 2.39 10.00
C SER A 66 7.15 0.87 9.96
N SER A 67 7.61 0.24 8.87
CA SER A 67 7.69 -1.22 8.74
C SER A 67 8.66 -1.84 9.75
N VAL A 68 9.84 -1.22 9.94
CA VAL A 68 10.81 -1.66 10.96
C VAL A 68 10.20 -1.53 12.37
N THR A 69 9.57 -0.40 12.67
CA THR A 69 8.93 -0.16 13.97
C THR A 69 7.79 -1.14 14.20
N GLY A 70 6.96 -1.40 13.18
CA GLY A 70 5.89 -2.38 13.21
C GLY A 70 6.39 -3.79 13.51
N SER A 71 7.50 -4.19 12.89
CA SER A 71 8.14 -5.50 13.12
C SER A 71 8.57 -5.68 14.57
N PHE A 72 9.12 -4.63 15.23
CA PHE A 72 9.45 -4.69 16.66
C PHE A 72 8.21 -4.83 17.57
N ILE A 73 7.08 -4.27 17.15
CA ILE A 73 5.80 -4.41 17.87
C ILE A 73 5.17 -5.77 17.59
N GLY A 74 5.64 -6.52 16.58
CA GLY A 74 5.13 -7.84 16.21
C GLY A 74 3.99 -7.79 15.21
N THR A 75 3.89 -6.73 14.41
CA THR A 75 2.96 -6.66 13.28
C THR A 75 3.67 -7.05 11.97
N SER A 76 2.89 -7.28 10.91
CA SER A 76 3.42 -7.35 9.54
C SER A 76 3.97 -5.99 9.09
N SER A 77 4.58 -5.94 7.89
CA SER A 77 5.05 -4.70 7.29
C SER A 77 3.93 -3.65 7.25
N VAL A 78 4.27 -2.40 7.58
CA VAL A 78 3.35 -1.27 7.53
C VAL A 78 3.56 -0.57 6.20
N THR A 79 2.54 -0.56 5.35
CA THR A 79 2.59 0.05 4.01
C THR A 79 1.52 1.14 3.86
N ALA A 80 1.69 2.00 2.87
CA ALA A 80 0.66 2.96 2.50
C ALA A 80 -0.55 2.21 1.91
N TYR A 81 -1.76 2.63 2.29
CA TYR A 81 -3.01 2.05 1.81
C TYR A 81 -3.57 2.85 0.63
N ILE A 82 -3.96 2.14 -0.42
CA ILE A 82 -4.59 2.72 -1.61
C ILE A 82 -5.98 3.31 -1.29
N GLU A 83 -6.65 2.80 -0.25
CA GLU A 83 -7.92 3.30 0.27
C GLU A 83 -7.83 4.74 0.77
N SER A 84 -6.61 5.22 1.09
CA SER A 84 -6.36 6.64 1.41
C SER A 84 -6.79 7.58 0.28
N SER A 85 -6.86 7.08 -0.97
CA SER A 85 -7.36 7.85 -2.11
C SER A 85 -8.82 8.28 -1.94
N SER A 86 -9.63 7.54 -1.18
CA SER A 86 -11.01 7.92 -0.87
C SER A 86 -11.05 9.17 0.02
N GLY A 87 -10.22 9.23 1.06
CA GLY A 87 -10.07 10.40 1.91
C GLY A 87 -9.51 11.61 1.16
N VAL A 88 -8.56 11.37 0.26
CA VAL A 88 -7.97 12.41 -0.61
C VAL A 88 -9.02 12.98 -1.57
N SER A 89 -9.90 12.16 -2.13
CA SER A 89 -10.95 12.57 -3.06
C SER A 89 -11.96 13.55 -2.45
N VAL A 90 -12.18 13.47 -1.13
CA VAL A 90 -13.05 14.39 -0.37
C VAL A 90 -12.29 15.57 0.26
N GLY A 91 -10.99 15.74 -0.07
CA GLY A 91 -10.18 16.90 0.31
C GLY A 91 -9.16 16.68 1.42
N GLY A 92 -8.99 15.45 1.92
CA GLY A 92 -7.99 15.09 2.93
C GLY A 92 -6.57 15.07 2.34
N ARG A 93 -5.85 16.19 2.41
CA ARG A 93 -4.52 16.36 1.77
C ARG A 93 -3.42 16.73 2.74
N THR A 94 -3.66 16.68 4.02
CA THR A 94 -2.72 17.11 5.05
C THR A 94 -2.39 15.96 6.01
N GLY A 95 -1.25 16.07 6.70
CA GLY A 95 -0.87 15.11 7.74
C GLY A 95 -1.88 14.99 8.88
N LEU A 96 -2.71 16.03 9.10
CA LEU A 96 -3.79 15.97 10.08
C LEU A 96 -4.81 14.86 9.76
N THR A 97 -5.11 14.65 8.49
CA THR A 97 -5.98 13.54 8.04
C THR A 97 -5.40 12.19 8.48
N ALA A 98 -4.10 11.99 8.30
CA ALA A 98 -3.43 10.75 8.71
C ALA A 98 -3.45 10.56 10.24
N VAL A 99 -3.26 11.65 11.00
CA VAL A 99 -3.36 11.61 12.47
C VAL A 99 -4.77 11.22 12.93
N VAL A 100 -5.80 11.81 12.35
CA VAL A 100 -7.21 11.49 12.66
C VAL A 100 -7.50 10.03 12.34
N VAL A 101 -7.06 9.53 11.19
CA VAL A 101 -7.22 8.11 10.81
C VAL A 101 -6.51 7.21 11.81
N GLY A 102 -5.28 7.54 12.22
CA GLY A 102 -4.55 6.79 13.23
C GLY A 102 -5.28 6.74 14.58
N LEU A 103 -5.83 7.86 15.03
CA LEU A 103 -6.64 7.90 16.25
C LEU A 103 -7.92 7.08 16.14
N LEU A 104 -8.57 7.08 14.98
CA LEU A 104 -9.73 6.22 14.72
C LEU A 104 -9.36 4.74 14.77
N PHE A 105 -8.21 4.34 14.21
CA PHE A 105 -7.73 2.97 14.33
C PHE A 105 -7.48 2.57 15.78
N LEU A 106 -6.89 3.44 16.61
CA LEU A 106 -6.74 3.19 18.04
C LEU A 106 -8.09 3.01 18.74
N LEU A 107 -9.08 3.80 18.37
CA LEU A 107 -10.45 3.67 18.91
C LEU A 107 -11.10 2.35 18.50
N VAL A 108 -10.89 1.90 17.26
CA VAL A 108 -11.41 0.62 16.74
C VAL A 108 -10.84 -0.58 17.49
N ILE A 109 -9.66 -0.48 18.12
CA ILE A 109 -9.13 -1.56 18.96
C ILE A 109 -10.10 -1.88 20.10
N PHE A 110 -10.70 -0.87 20.72
CA PHE A 110 -11.71 -1.05 21.78
C PHE A 110 -13.04 -1.58 21.23
N LEU A 111 -13.32 -1.33 19.94
CA LEU A 111 -14.51 -1.78 19.23
C LEU A 111 -14.25 -3.07 18.41
N SER A 112 -13.14 -3.76 18.66
CA SER A 112 -12.73 -4.96 17.92
C SER A 112 -13.84 -6.02 17.79
N PRO A 113 -14.66 -6.33 18.82
CA PRO A 113 -15.77 -7.28 18.65
C PRO A 113 -16.80 -6.80 17.62
N LEU A 114 -17.05 -5.49 17.56
CA LEU A 114 -17.98 -4.90 16.62
C LEU A 114 -17.41 -4.90 15.18
N ALA A 115 -16.11 -4.59 15.05
CA ALA A 115 -15.41 -4.63 13.76
C ALA A 115 -15.40 -6.04 13.17
N GLY A 116 -15.28 -7.09 14.02
CA GLY A 116 -15.33 -8.48 13.59
C GLY A 116 -16.72 -8.95 13.10
N MET A 117 -17.78 -8.18 13.38
CA MET A 117 -19.13 -8.46 12.86
C MET A 117 -19.34 -7.98 11.41
N VAL A 118 -18.45 -7.14 10.90
CA VAL A 118 -18.54 -6.62 9.52
C VAL A 118 -18.21 -7.75 8.53
N PRO A 119 -19.17 -8.21 7.74
CA PRO A 119 -18.91 -9.27 6.78
C PRO A 119 -18.06 -8.77 5.60
N GLY A 120 -17.22 -9.65 5.04
CA GLY A 120 -16.29 -9.28 3.96
C GLY A 120 -16.98 -8.66 2.72
N TYR A 121 -18.22 -9.07 2.42
CA TYR A 121 -18.98 -8.49 1.30
C TYR A 121 -19.36 -7.00 1.53
N ALA A 122 -19.45 -6.55 2.78
CA ALA A 122 -19.71 -5.14 3.05
C ALA A 122 -18.48 -4.25 2.70
N ALA A 123 -17.27 -4.79 2.83
CA ALA A 123 -16.04 -4.11 2.43
C ALA A 123 -15.89 -4.07 0.89
N ALA A 124 -16.47 -5.02 0.17
CA ALA A 124 -16.32 -5.12 -1.29
C ALA A 124 -16.79 -3.83 -2.02
N GLY A 125 -17.88 -3.22 -1.57
CA GLY A 125 -18.37 -1.96 -2.14
C GLY A 125 -17.36 -0.82 -2.03
N ALA A 126 -16.68 -0.70 -0.88
CA ALA A 126 -15.64 0.30 -0.68
C ALA A 126 -14.41 0.03 -1.56
N LEU A 127 -14.00 -1.23 -1.69
CA LEU A 127 -12.88 -1.64 -2.55
C LEU A 127 -13.17 -1.36 -4.04
N ILE A 128 -14.38 -1.65 -4.50
CA ILE A 128 -14.81 -1.31 -5.87
C ILE A 128 -14.75 0.21 -6.09
N TYR A 129 -15.24 1.00 -5.14
CA TYR A 129 -15.17 2.46 -5.23
C TYR A 129 -13.74 2.96 -5.33
N VAL A 130 -12.83 2.46 -4.50
CA VAL A 130 -11.40 2.79 -4.55
C VAL A 130 -10.79 2.36 -5.90
N GLY A 131 -11.12 1.17 -6.38
CA GLY A 131 -10.71 0.68 -7.70
C GLY A 131 -11.12 1.63 -8.83
N VAL A 132 -12.36 2.10 -8.82
CA VAL A 132 -12.84 3.11 -9.79
C VAL A 132 -12.06 4.41 -9.70
N LEU A 133 -11.78 4.90 -8.49
CA LEU A 133 -10.94 6.10 -8.32
C LEU A 133 -9.54 5.94 -8.91
N MET A 134 -8.95 4.75 -8.82
CA MET A 134 -7.61 4.47 -9.33
C MET A 134 -7.57 4.20 -10.84
N THR A 135 -8.67 3.75 -11.43
CA THR A 135 -8.78 3.50 -12.88
C THR A 135 -8.44 4.73 -13.72
N SER A 136 -8.65 5.93 -13.17
CA SER A 136 -8.29 7.18 -13.87
C SER A 136 -6.80 7.30 -14.18
N SER A 137 -5.93 6.60 -13.45
CA SER A 137 -4.49 6.57 -13.71
C SER A 137 -4.14 5.82 -15.01
N LEU A 138 -4.98 4.84 -15.42
CA LEU A 138 -4.82 4.12 -16.69
C LEU A 138 -5.00 5.05 -17.91
N ALA A 139 -5.71 6.16 -17.77
CA ALA A 139 -5.87 7.14 -18.84
C ALA A 139 -4.56 7.86 -19.22
N ARG A 140 -3.53 7.77 -18.38
CA ARG A 140 -2.21 8.36 -18.63
C ARG A 140 -1.29 7.46 -19.44
N VAL A 141 -1.62 6.19 -19.54
CA VAL A 141 -0.86 5.23 -20.37
C VAL A 141 -1.07 5.60 -21.83
N ASN A 142 0.00 5.72 -22.57
CA ASN A 142 -0.07 5.91 -24.03
C ASN A 142 -0.45 4.57 -24.70
N TRP A 143 -1.74 4.33 -24.88
CA TRP A 143 -2.28 3.11 -25.46
C TRP A 143 -1.91 2.90 -26.95
N GLN A 144 -1.38 3.93 -27.60
CA GLN A 144 -0.92 3.81 -29.00
C GLN A 144 0.55 3.37 -29.07
N ASP A 145 1.31 3.51 -28.00
CA ASP A 145 2.67 3.01 -27.90
C ASP A 145 2.66 1.59 -27.33
N LEU A 146 3.02 0.62 -28.16
CA LEU A 146 3.06 -0.79 -27.78
C LEU A 146 4.08 -1.08 -26.67
N THR A 147 5.10 -0.26 -26.51
CA THR A 147 6.12 -0.44 -25.46
C THR A 147 5.58 -0.08 -24.08
N GLU A 148 4.58 0.77 -23.99
CA GLU A 148 3.88 1.12 -22.73
C GLU A 148 2.57 0.32 -22.56
N SER A 149 1.79 0.18 -23.62
CA SER A 149 0.45 -0.40 -23.55
C SER A 149 0.48 -1.92 -23.27
N VAL A 150 1.42 -2.67 -23.86
CA VAL A 150 1.51 -4.12 -23.66
C VAL A 150 1.86 -4.49 -22.21
N PRO A 151 2.93 -3.93 -21.61
CA PRO A 151 3.21 -4.19 -20.19
C PRO A 151 2.07 -3.74 -19.26
N ALA A 152 1.49 -2.56 -19.51
CA ALA A 152 0.39 -2.05 -18.70
C ALA A 152 -0.84 -2.96 -18.76
N PHE A 153 -1.19 -3.47 -19.95
CA PHE A 153 -2.29 -4.39 -20.14
C PHE A 153 -2.03 -5.73 -19.45
N ILE A 154 -0.85 -6.32 -19.66
CA ILE A 154 -0.48 -7.59 -19.05
C ILE A 154 -0.54 -7.48 -17.53
N THR A 155 0.07 -6.44 -16.94
CA THR A 155 0.05 -6.20 -15.51
C THR A 155 -1.39 -6.05 -14.98
N ALA A 156 -2.20 -5.23 -15.63
CA ALA A 156 -3.59 -5.00 -15.21
C ALA A 156 -4.45 -6.27 -15.25
N VAL A 157 -4.16 -7.20 -16.17
CA VAL A 157 -4.90 -8.45 -16.31
C VAL A 157 -4.33 -9.55 -15.42
N MET A 158 -3.01 -9.72 -15.40
CA MET A 158 -2.37 -10.82 -14.68
C MET A 158 -2.48 -10.69 -13.17
N MET A 159 -2.35 -9.49 -12.60
CA MET A 159 -2.47 -9.29 -11.16
C MET A 159 -3.79 -9.81 -10.57
N PRO A 160 -4.98 -9.47 -11.11
CA PRO A 160 -6.24 -10.01 -10.61
C PRO A 160 -6.39 -11.51 -10.84
N PHE A 161 -5.91 -12.05 -11.96
CA PHE A 161 -6.05 -13.46 -12.29
C PHE A 161 -5.13 -14.38 -11.48
N SER A 162 -3.91 -13.91 -11.17
CA SER A 162 -2.95 -14.67 -10.37
C SER A 162 -3.13 -14.44 -8.87
N PHE A 163 -3.92 -13.45 -8.45
CA PHE A 163 -4.00 -12.97 -7.06
C PHE A 163 -2.63 -12.62 -6.49
N SER A 164 -1.70 -12.20 -7.34
CA SER A 164 -0.31 -11.93 -6.99
C SER A 164 0.19 -10.67 -7.68
N ILE A 165 0.77 -9.75 -6.90
CA ILE A 165 1.42 -8.55 -7.41
C ILE A 165 2.75 -8.89 -8.11
N THR A 166 3.38 -10.00 -7.71
CA THR A 166 4.68 -10.44 -8.25
C THR A 166 4.60 -11.02 -9.66
N GLU A 167 3.43 -11.49 -10.07
CA GLU A 167 3.24 -12.13 -11.38
C GLU A 167 2.69 -11.17 -12.45
N GLY A 168 2.28 -9.98 -12.07
CA GLY A 168 1.87 -8.89 -12.98
C GLY A 168 3.02 -7.97 -13.30
#